data_77fd9db910059208cafcf2db0c2c41aa
#
_entry.id   77fd9db910059208cafcf2db0c2c41aa
#
_cell.length_a   1.000
_cell.length_b   1.000
_cell.length_c   1.000
_cell.angle_alpha   90.00
_cell.angle_beta   90.00
_cell.angle_gamma   90.00
#
_symmetry.space_group_name_H-M   'P 1'
#
loop_
_entity.id
_entity.type
_entity.pdbx_description
1 polymer ?
#
loop_
_entity_poly.entity_id
_entity_poly.type
_entity_poly.pdbx_seq_one_letter_code
_entity_poly.pdbx_strand_id
1 'polypeptide(L)'
;MDDWFEKYAEALEKRLDSSEASLHLPGHLKNPILTLARIVAHGTERKNAPLATYVAGRYVVARDAQGVDEATAVTEALKIAEAITPTRES
;
A
#
# COMPACT_ATOMS: atom_id res chain seq x y z
N MET A 1 -18.92 0.31 -10.60
CA MET A 1 -17.65 0.34 -9.89
C MET A 1 -17.83 -0.04 -8.44
N ASP A 2 -16.98 -0.87 -7.96
CA ASP A 2 -17.06 -1.35 -6.60
C ASP A 2 -16.56 -0.29 -5.63
N ASP A 3 -17.39 0.09 -4.69
CA ASP A 3 -17.03 1.08 -3.68
C ASP A 3 -16.71 0.42 -2.34
N TRP A 4 -16.38 -0.87 -2.37
CA TRP A 4 -16.11 -1.62 -1.15
C TRP A 4 -14.99 -0.98 -0.33
N PHE A 5 -13.95 -0.48 -1.00
CA PHE A 5 -12.82 0.11 -0.30
C PHE A 5 -13.23 1.36 0.46
N GLU A 6 -14.14 2.16 -0.11
CA GLU A 6 -14.61 3.34 0.59
C GLU A 6 -15.44 2.98 1.81
N LYS A 7 -16.26 1.95 1.68
CA LYS A 7 -17.06 1.50 2.83
C LYS A 7 -16.17 0.96 3.94
N TYR A 8 -15.13 0.23 3.56
CA TYR A 8 -14.20 -0.31 4.55
C TYR A 8 -13.47 0.82 5.26
N ALA A 9 -12.97 1.80 4.49
CA ALA A 9 -12.27 2.93 5.08
C ALA A 9 -13.17 3.68 6.06
N GLU A 10 -14.44 3.90 5.67
CA GLU A 10 -15.37 4.58 6.55
C GLU A 10 -15.61 3.81 7.84
N ALA A 11 -15.77 2.50 7.73
CA ALA A 11 -16.00 1.67 8.91
C ALA A 11 -14.83 1.76 9.88
N LEU A 12 -13.61 1.75 9.33
CA LEU A 12 -12.42 1.84 10.15
C LEU A 12 -12.29 3.22 10.79
N GLU A 13 -12.60 4.27 10.01
CA GLU A 13 -12.53 5.63 10.54
C GLU A 13 -13.44 5.82 11.73
N LYS A 14 -14.61 5.19 11.69
CA LYS A 14 -15.55 5.30 12.81
C LYS A 14 -14.95 4.73 14.09
N ARG A 15 -14.13 3.69 13.96
CA ARG A 15 -13.49 3.10 15.14
C ARG A 15 -12.41 4.00 15.70
N LEU A 16 -11.80 4.83 14.85
CA LEU A 16 -10.74 5.72 15.29
C LEU A 16 -11.27 6.89 16.11
N ASP A 17 -12.53 7.25 15.88
CA ASP A 17 -13.14 8.36 16.62
C ASP A 17 -12.29 9.63 16.50
N SER A 18 -11.75 9.85 15.29
CA SER A 18 -10.93 11.02 15.00
C SER A 18 -11.42 11.66 13.73
N SER A 19 -11.76 12.94 13.80
CA SER A 19 -12.26 13.63 12.62
C SER A 19 -11.16 13.98 11.63
N GLU A 20 -9.90 13.86 12.04
CA GLU A 20 -8.78 14.22 11.18
C GLU A 20 -8.24 13.06 10.35
N ALA A 21 -8.56 11.84 10.76
CA ALA A 21 -8.05 10.68 10.04
C ALA A 21 -8.88 10.42 8.79
N SER A 22 -8.21 10.26 7.68
CA SER A 22 -8.85 9.86 6.44
C SER A 22 -8.15 8.62 5.93
N LEU A 23 -8.90 7.53 5.82
CA LEU A 23 -8.34 6.26 5.39
C LEU A 23 -8.73 5.92 3.96
N HIS A 24 -9.43 6.83 3.29
CA HIS A 24 -9.79 6.60 1.90
C HIS A 24 -8.54 6.53 1.04
N LEU A 25 -8.54 5.59 0.11
CA LEU A 25 -7.38 5.36 -0.74
C LEU A 25 -7.47 6.27 -1.97
N PRO A 26 -6.54 7.23 -2.10
CA PRO A 26 -6.53 8.07 -3.29
C PRO A 26 -6.36 7.23 -4.55
N GLY A 27 -7.07 7.62 -5.62
CA GLY A 27 -7.03 6.83 -6.83
C GLY A 27 -5.64 6.68 -7.42
N HIS A 28 -4.81 7.72 -7.31
CA HIS A 28 -3.49 7.67 -7.91
C HIS A 28 -2.54 6.70 -7.19
N LEU A 29 -2.91 6.22 -6.01
CA LEU A 29 -2.08 5.26 -5.29
C LEU A 29 -2.43 3.82 -5.59
N LYS A 30 -3.59 3.58 -6.23
CA LYS A 30 -4.04 2.20 -6.46
C LYS A 30 -3.07 1.43 -7.36
N ASN A 31 -2.66 2.03 -8.47
CA ASN A 31 -1.79 1.32 -9.41
C ASN A 31 -0.43 0.96 -8.83
N PRO A 32 0.29 1.88 -8.18
CA PRO A 32 1.57 1.48 -7.59
C PRO A 32 1.42 0.42 -6.50
N ILE A 33 0.33 0.46 -5.72
CA ILE A 33 0.12 -0.56 -4.69
C ILE A 33 -0.15 -1.91 -5.34
N LEU A 34 -1.00 -1.93 -6.36
CA LEU A 34 -1.29 -3.18 -7.07
C LEU A 34 -0.07 -3.72 -7.78
N THR A 35 0.77 -2.83 -8.33
CA THR A 35 2.00 -3.23 -8.97
C THR A 35 2.95 -3.89 -7.97
N LEU A 36 3.06 -3.30 -6.78
CA LEU A 36 3.88 -3.87 -5.72
C LEU A 36 3.39 -5.27 -5.36
N ALA A 37 2.08 -5.42 -5.20
CA ALA A 37 1.50 -6.71 -4.85
C ALA A 37 1.78 -7.75 -5.94
N ARG A 38 1.66 -7.35 -7.21
CA ARG A 38 1.90 -8.27 -8.31
C ARG A 38 3.34 -8.71 -8.38
N ILE A 39 4.27 -7.78 -8.20
CA ILE A 39 5.70 -8.09 -8.23
C ILE A 39 6.02 -9.10 -7.15
N VAL A 40 5.53 -8.88 -5.96
CA VAL A 40 5.80 -9.78 -4.83
C VAL A 40 5.17 -11.14 -5.07
N ALA A 41 3.92 -11.17 -5.54
CA ALA A 41 3.23 -12.43 -5.77
C ALA A 41 3.94 -13.28 -6.81
N HIS A 42 4.44 -12.65 -7.87
CA HIS A 42 5.08 -13.37 -8.97
C HIS A 42 6.53 -13.71 -8.68
N GLY A 43 7.22 -12.86 -7.93
CA GLY A 43 8.64 -13.08 -7.65
C GLY A 43 8.90 -13.93 -6.41
N THR A 44 7.92 -14.05 -5.54
CA THR A 44 8.05 -14.87 -4.34
C THR A 44 6.86 -15.83 -4.29
N GLU A 45 6.02 -15.73 -3.28
CA GLU A 45 4.82 -16.53 -3.17
C GLU A 45 3.61 -15.62 -3.18
N ARG A 46 2.52 -16.13 -3.74
CA ARG A 46 1.30 -15.33 -3.85
C ARG A 46 0.82 -14.80 -2.50
N LYS A 47 0.96 -15.61 -1.45
CA LYS A 47 0.50 -15.21 -0.13
C LYS A 47 1.30 -14.05 0.45
N ASN A 48 2.48 -13.78 -0.10
CA ASN A 48 3.29 -12.67 0.40
C ASN A 48 2.76 -11.31 -0.06
N ALA A 49 1.93 -11.27 -1.11
CA ALA A 49 1.45 -10.00 -1.63
C ALA A 49 0.67 -9.18 -0.60
N PRO A 50 -0.36 -9.76 0.07
CA PRO A 50 -1.05 -8.96 1.08
C PRO A 50 -0.17 -8.60 2.27
N LEU A 51 0.78 -9.47 2.61
CA LEU A 51 1.69 -9.18 3.71
C LEU A 51 2.60 -8.02 3.36
N ALA A 52 3.09 -7.99 2.11
CA ALA A 52 3.97 -6.92 1.66
C ALA A 52 3.23 -5.59 1.63
N THR A 53 1.98 -5.59 1.18
CA THR A 53 1.23 -4.33 1.13
C THR A 53 0.95 -3.81 2.54
N TYR A 54 0.71 -4.70 3.49
CA TYR A 54 0.54 -4.27 4.87
C TYR A 54 1.81 -3.63 5.41
N VAL A 55 2.96 -4.25 5.17
CA VAL A 55 4.24 -3.71 5.62
C VAL A 55 4.53 -2.39 4.92
N ALA A 56 4.22 -2.29 3.62
CA ALA A 56 4.40 -1.04 2.89
C ALA A 56 3.56 0.07 3.51
N GLY A 57 2.35 -0.25 3.95
CA GLY A 57 1.51 0.74 4.62
C GLY A 57 2.14 1.24 5.91
N ARG A 58 2.76 0.34 6.66
CA ARG A 58 3.46 0.74 7.89
C ARG A 58 4.65 1.64 7.55
N TYR A 59 5.34 1.34 6.47
CA TYR A 59 6.44 2.18 6.01
C TYR A 59 5.95 3.59 5.68
N VAL A 60 4.81 3.68 4.99
CA VAL A 60 4.24 4.97 4.63
C VAL A 60 3.96 5.82 5.87
N VAL A 61 3.40 5.20 6.91
CA VAL A 61 3.12 5.91 8.15
C VAL A 61 4.41 6.41 8.79
N ALA A 62 5.44 5.57 8.80
CA ALA A 62 6.72 5.95 9.38
C ALA A 62 7.35 7.11 8.62
N ARG A 63 7.26 7.08 7.28
CA ARG A 63 7.81 8.16 6.47
C ARG A 63 7.03 9.47 6.65
N ASP A 64 5.72 9.36 6.85
CA ASP A 64 4.91 10.53 7.12
C ASP A 64 5.41 11.25 8.37
N ALA A 65 5.76 10.49 9.40
CA ALA A 65 6.32 11.07 10.61
C ALA A 65 7.65 11.77 10.34
N GLN A 66 8.32 11.43 9.23
CA GLN A 66 9.57 12.05 8.83
C GLN A 66 9.36 13.17 7.81
N GLY A 67 8.10 13.53 7.53
CA GLY A 67 7.80 14.63 6.65
C GLY A 67 7.72 14.25 5.17
N VAL A 68 7.66 12.95 4.85
CA VAL A 68 7.59 12.49 3.48
C VAL A 68 6.13 12.21 3.11
N ASP A 69 5.67 12.74 1.97
CA ASP A 69 4.29 12.57 1.58
C ASP A 69 4.00 11.13 1.17
N GLU A 70 2.72 10.78 1.18
CA GLU A 70 2.29 9.41 0.97
C GLU A 70 2.68 8.89 -0.41
N ALA A 71 2.48 9.70 -1.46
CA ALA A 71 2.79 9.24 -2.81
C ALA A 71 4.26 8.90 -2.96
N THR A 72 5.12 9.74 -2.38
CA THR A 72 6.55 9.49 -2.41
C THR A 72 6.90 8.21 -1.66
N ALA A 73 6.30 8.01 -0.49
CA ALA A 73 6.58 6.84 0.32
C ALA A 73 6.13 5.57 -0.38
N VAL A 74 4.97 5.58 -1.03
CA VAL A 74 4.48 4.42 -1.77
C VAL A 74 5.43 4.10 -2.93
N THR A 75 5.89 5.12 -3.64
CA THR A 75 6.85 4.91 -4.73
C THR A 75 8.14 4.32 -4.21
N GLU A 76 8.61 4.79 -3.06
CA GLU A 76 9.83 4.23 -2.46
C GLU A 76 9.63 2.75 -2.12
N ALA A 77 8.47 2.42 -1.53
CA ALA A 77 8.20 1.03 -1.18
C ALA A 77 8.19 0.15 -2.42
N LEU A 78 7.59 0.65 -3.50
CA LEU A 78 7.56 -0.11 -4.75
C LEU A 78 8.97 -0.33 -5.30
N LYS A 79 9.78 0.70 -5.30
CA LYS A 79 11.14 0.57 -5.84
C LYS A 79 11.99 -0.40 -5.02
N ILE A 80 11.81 -0.37 -3.71
CA ILE A 80 12.54 -1.31 -2.86
C ILE A 80 12.08 -2.73 -3.14
N ALA A 81 10.77 -2.94 -3.30
CA ALA A 81 10.27 -4.27 -3.63
C ALA A 81 10.84 -4.76 -4.95
N GLU A 82 10.92 -3.87 -5.95
CA GLU A 82 11.52 -4.25 -7.23
C GLU A 82 12.98 -4.64 -7.08
N ALA A 83 13.70 -3.93 -6.21
CA ALA A 83 15.13 -4.15 -6.05
C ALA A 83 15.43 -5.48 -5.38
N ILE A 84 14.59 -5.93 -4.44
CA ILE A 84 14.91 -7.12 -3.65
C ILE A 84 14.13 -8.35 -4.09
N THR A 85 13.17 -8.21 -5.02
CA THR A 85 12.35 -9.35 -5.45
C THR A 85 12.93 -9.95 -6.71
N PRO A 86 13.15 -11.26 -6.72
CA PRO A 86 13.68 -11.91 -7.92
C PRO A 86 12.73 -11.73 -9.09
N THR A 87 13.32 -11.48 -10.27
CA THR A 87 12.55 -11.39 -11.49
C THR A 87 12.36 -12.79 -12.05
N ARG A 88 11.12 -13.15 -12.31
CA ARG A 88 10.82 -14.43 -12.92
C ARG A 88 10.64 -14.22 -14.41
N GLU A 89 11.69 -14.47 -15.12
CA GLU A 89 11.63 -14.38 -16.57
C GLU A 89 10.99 -15.63 -17.12
N SER A 90 10.08 -15.43 -18.01
CA SER A 90 9.39 -16.57 -18.62
C SER A 90 10.06 -17.00 -19.92
#